data_56bde760bdd19343a4fa75287ed0b45d
#
_entry.id   56bde760bdd19343a4fa75287ed0b45d
#
_cell.length_a   1.000
_cell.length_b   1.000
_cell.length_c   1.000
_cell.angle_alpha   90.00
_cell.angle_beta   90.00
_cell.angle_gamma   90.00
#
_symmetry.space_group_name_H-M   'P 1'
#
loop_
_entity.id
_entity.type
_entity.pdbx_description
1 polymer ?
#
loop_
_entity_poly.entity_id
_entity_poly.type
_entity_poly.pdbx_seq_one_letter_code
_entity_poly.pdbx_strand_id
1 'polypeptide(L)'
;MTITAEGDEFLAYARQILDQVGLMQERYLNVNERNPRFSVSCQHYSFAVNAFVDVIRKFDARKYDFTLRETQTYEIIEDVAKLKSEIGILYTSSQNETIIMKLIRQNDLKFEELFVAKPHVFISSKHPLADKEALTLEDLEEYPYLSFEQGDYNSFYFSEEILSTLDRNKNIKVRDRATLFNLAVGLDGYTVSSGVISKELNGENIIGKPLLVDEYMRIGTIVRKDVALSRYGKVYMEALKNTQAGCKNNSE
;
A
#
# COMPACT_ATOMS: atom_id res chain seq x y z
N MET A 1 1.83 -7.58 -28.93
CA MET A 1 3.20 -8.11 -28.89
C MET A 1 3.48 -8.49 -27.45
N THR A 2 3.68 -9.77 -27.16
CA THR A 2 3.87 -10.28 -25.79
C THR A 2 5.37 -10.43 -25.56
N ILE A 3 5.87 -9.95 -24.44
CA ILE A 3 7.27 -10.07 -24.06
C ILE A 3 7.50 -11.51 -23.57
N THR A 4 8.60 -12.17 -23.96
CA THR A 4 8.98 -13.48 -23.43
C THR A 4 9.48 -13.37 -21.99
N ALA A 5 9.55 -14.48 -21.26
CA ALA A 5 10.10 -14.49 -19.89
C ALA A 5 11.54 -13.96 -19.85
N GLU A 6 12.40 -14.39 -20.81
CA GLU A 6 13.76 -13.88 -20.94
C GLU A 6 13.80 -12.39 -21.29
N GLY A 7 12.83 -11.92 -22.11
CA GLY A 7 12.70 -10.50 -22.42
C GLY A 7 12.31 -9.65 -21.21
N ASP A 8 11.45 -10.16 -20.34
CA ASP A 8 11.07 -9.46 -19.10
C ASP A 8 12.24 -9.43 -18.10
N GLU A 9 13.00 -10.51 -18.01
CA GLU A 9 14.25 -10.57 -17.22
C GLU A 9 15.29 -9.58 -17.75
N PHE A 10 15.54 -9.57 -19.06
CA PHE A 10 16.46 -8.59 -19.69
C PHE A 10 16.05 -7.15 -19.41
N LEU A 11 14.74 -6.84 -19.50
CA LEU A 11 14.23 -5.50 -19.20
C LEU A 11 14.41 -5.11 -17.75
N ALA A 12 14.36 -6.06 -16.82
CA ALA A 12 14.64 -5.80 -15.40
C ALA A 12 16.09 -5.37 -15.19
N TYR A 13 17.06 -6.11 -15.79
CA TYR A 13 18.48 -5.71 -15.75
C TYR A 13 18.75 -4.39 -16.47
N ALA A 14 18.13 -4.16 -17.62
CA ALA A 14 18.29 -2.92 -18.36
C ALA A 14 17.79 -1.70 -17.55
N ARG A 15 16.64 -1.82 -16.88
CA ARG A 15 16.13 -0.78 -15.96
C ARG A 15 17.13 -0.52 -14.84
N GLN A 16 17.65 -1.56 -14.20
CA GLN A 16 18.64 -1.42 -13.12
C GLN A 16 19.87 -0.64 -13.57
N ILE A 17 20.41 -0.94 -14.74
CA ILE A 17 21.57 -0.24 -15.30
C ILE A 17 21.24 1.23 -15.55
N LEU A 18 20.10 1.51 -16.18
CA LEU A 18 19.68 2.88 -16.50
C LEU A 18 19.45 3.71 -15.23
N ASP A 19 18.85 3.12 -14.20
CA ASP A 19 18.63 3.80 -12.91
C ASP A 19 19.96 4.12 -12.21
N GLN A 20 20.94 3.19 -12.24
CA GLN A 20 22.27 3.45 -11.69
C GLN A 20 23.02 4.54 -12.48
N VAL A 21 22.90 4.56 -13.80
CA VAL A 21 23.44 5.63 -14.64
C VAL A 21 22.79 6.97 -14.31
N GLY A 22 21.47 7.00 -14.14
CA GLY A 22 20.73 8.20 -13.75
C GLY A 22 21.21 8.75 -12.39
N LEU A 23 21.34 7.90 -11.38
CA LEU A 23 21.86 8.27 -10.05
C LEU A 23 23.29 8.81 -10.12
N MET A 24 24.15 8.22 -10.96
CA MET A 24 25.52 8.67 -11.18
C MET A 24 25.54 10.06 -11.85
N GLN A 25 24.73 10.24 -12.89
CA GLN A 25 24.62 11.52 -13.60
C GLN A 25 24.11 12.63 -12.68
N GLU A 26 23.08 12.34 -11.87
CA GLU A 26 22.56 13.29 -10.87
C GLU A 26 23.64 13.69 -9.86
N ARG A 27 24.39 12.71 -9.34
CA ARG A 27 25.37 12.92 -8.28
C ARG A 27 26.63 13.67 -8.73
N TYR A 28 27.11 13.39 -9.95
CA TYR A 28 28.42 13.84 -10.39
C TYR A 28 28.38 14.85 -11.54
N LEU A 29 27.31 14.87 -12.34
CA LEU A 29 27.24 15.71 -13.54
C LEU A 29 26.25 16.88 -13.40
N ASN A 30 25.50 16.97 -12.26
CA ASN A 30 24.43 17.94 -12.06
C ASN A 30 23.44 18.02 -13.24
N VAL A 31 23.29 16.94 -13.98
CA VAL A 31 22.34 16.87 -15.09
C VAL A 31 20.96 16.71 -14.45
N ASN A 32 20.17 17.77 -14.46
CA ASN A 32 18.76 17.68 -14.14
C ASN A 32 18.10 16.74 -15.18
N GLU A 33 17.56 15.63 -14.71
CA GLU A 33 16.79 14.72 -15.58
C GLU A 33 15.75 15.51 -16.36
N ARG A 34 15.79 15.40 -17.70
CA ARG A 34 14.81 16.07 -18.57
C ARG A 34 13.37 15.56 -18.32
N ASN A 35 13.24 14.36 -17.80
CA ASN A 35 11.98 13.71 -17.47
C ASN A 35 12.19 12.70 -16.32
N PRO A 36 12.22 13.16 -15.07
CA PRO A 36 12.47 12.29 -13.93
C PRO A 36 11.37 11.23 -13.81
N ARG A 37 11.77 10.01 -13.43
CA ARG A 37 10.88 8.88 -13.19
C ARG A 37 10.91 8.48 -11.73
N PHE A 38 9.76 8.17 -11.20
CA PHE A 38 9.60 7.62 -9.87
C PHE A 38 8.35 6.77 -9.82
N SER A 39 8.44 5.57 -9.27
CA SER A 39 7.31 4.65 -9.20
C SER A 39 7.21 3.95 -7.86
N VAL A 40 5.97 3.82 -7.40
CA VAL A 40 5.60 3.15 -6.16
C VAL A 40 4.48 2.17 -6.45
N SER A 41 4.54 0.98 -5.88
CA SER A 41 3.43 0.03 -5.83
C SER A 41 3.01 -0.20 -4.38
N CYS A 42 1.73 -0.15 -4.08
CA CYS A 42 1.24 -0.29 -2.72
C CYS A 42 -0.11 -1.01 -2.66
N GLN A 43 -0.41 -1.59 -1.51
CA GLN A 43 -1.77 -1.92 -1.16
C GLN A 43 -2.61 -0.64 -1.06
N HIS A 44 -3.93 -0.76 -0.93
CA HIS A 44 -4.85 0.38 -1.03
C HIS A 44 -4.82 1.28 0.22
N TYR A 45 -3.70 2.00 0.41
CA TYR A 45 -3.46 2.89 1.55
C TYR A 45 -3.48 4.36 1.18
N SER A 46 -4.40 5.13 1.75
CA SER A 46 -4.49 6.58 1.51
C SER A 46 -3.25 7.35 1.97
N PHE A 47 -2.55 6.89 3.01
CA PHE A 47 -1.32 7.53 3.47
C PHE A 47 -0.17 7.40 2.45
N ALA A 48 -0.13 6.30 1.67
CA ALA A 48 0.83 6.12 0.59
C ALA A 48 0.60 7.15 -0.52
N VAL A 49 -0.66 7.42 -0.84
CA VAL A 49 -1.06 8.46 -1.80
C VAL A 49 -0.69 9.85 -1.29
N ASN A 50 -0.93 10.16 0.00
CA ASN A 50 -0.56 11.43 0.61
C ASN A 50 0.94 11.68 0.51
N ALA A 51 1.76 10.72 0.90
CA ALA A 51 3.21 10.82 0.79
C ALA A 51 3.67 11.06 -0.66
N PHE A 52 2.96 10.48 -1.65
CA PHE A 52 3.26 10.69 -3.06
C PHE A 52 2.92 12.11 -3.52
N VAL A 53 1.80 12.67 -3.06
CA VAL A 53 1.43 14.07 -3.29
C VAL A 53 2.51 15.01 -2.71
N ASP A 54 3.03 14.72 -1.52
CA ASP A 54 4.08 15.52 -0.89
C ASP A 54 5.39 15.53 -1.69
N VAL A 55 5.75 14.39 -2.30
CA VAL A 55 6.90 14.33 -3.22
C VAL A 55 6.69 15.26 -4.41
N ILE A 56 5.52 15.21 -5.06
CA ILE A 56 5.22 16.05 -6.21
C ILE A 56 5.28 17.54 -5.84
N ARG A 57 4.66 17.92 -4.72
CA ARG A 57 4.65 19.31 -4.21
C ARG A 57 6.05 19.81 -3.90
N LYS A 58 6.92 18.96 -3.33
CA LYS A 58 8.29 19.35 -2.92
C LYS A 58 9.21 19.62 -4.10
N PHE A 59 9.04 18.90 -5.21
CA PHE A 59 9.97 18.99 -6.33
C PHE A 59 9.60 20.00 -7.42
N ASP A 60 8.35 20.45 -7.50
CA ASP A 60 7.85 21.45 -8.48
C ASP A 60 8.51 21.34 -9.88
N ALA A 61 8.65 20.09 -10.35
CA ALA A 61 9.33 19.82 -11.62
C ALA A 61 8.39 20.16 -12.80
N ARG A 62 8.92 20.86 -13.82
CA ARG A 62 8.16 21.21 -15.02
C ARG A 62 7.72 20.00 -15.84
N LYS A 63 8.45 18.86 -15.72
CA LYS A 63 8.14 17.59 -16.38
C LYS A 63 8.53 16.46 -15.45
N TYR A 64 7.68 15.45 -15.34
CA TYR A 64 7.93 14.21 -14.61
C TYR A 64 7.07 13.08 -15.19
N ASP A 65 7.53 11.86 -14.96
CA ASP A 65 6.82 10.63 -15.33
C ASP A 65 6.75 9.75 -14.07
N PHE A 66 5.81 10.07 -13.19
CA PHE A 66 5.66 9.41 -11.90
C PHE A 66 4.47 8.45 -11.93
N THR A 67 4.64 7.30 -11.32
CA THR A 67 3.62 6.25 -11.29
C THR A 67 3.36 5.82 -9.85
N LEU A 68 2.10 5.85 -9.43
CA LEU A 68 1.61 5.21 -8.21
C LEU A 68 0.61 4.13 -8.61
N ARG A 69 0.86 2.89 -8.18
CA ARG A 69 -0.04 1.75 -8.38
C ARG A 69 -0.59 1.27 -7.05
N GLU A 70 -1.89 1.33 -6.90
CA GLU A 70 -2.59 0.53 -5.91
C GLU A 70 -2.87 -0.82 -6.56
N THR A 71 -2.28 -1.91 -6.03
CA THR A 71 -2.33 -3.22 -6.67
C THR A 71 -2.18 -4.36 -5.66
N GLN A 72 -2.31 -5.58 -6.15
CA GLN A 72 -2.30 -6.82 -5.38
C GLN A 72 -0.95 -7.05 -4.67
N THR A 73 -1.00 -7.67 -3.50
CA THR A 73 0.19 -7.89 -2.65
C THR A 73 1.33 -8.61 -3.37
N TYR A 74 1.02 -9.63 -4.16
CA TYR A 74 2.04 -10.35 -4.93
C TYR A 74 2.65 -9.47 -6.04
N GLU A 75 1.82 -8.71 -6.75
CA GLU A 75 2.28 -7.79 -7.79
C GLU A 75 3.18 -6.68 -7.24
N ILE A 76 2.92 -6.20 -6.01
CA ILE A 76 3.80 -5.23 -5.35
C ILE A 76 5.21 -5.81 -5.20
N ILE A 77 5.33 -7.07 -4.76
CA ILE A 77 6.62 -7.75 -4.60
C ILE A 77 7.31 -7.90 -5.95
N GLU A 78 6.57 -8.33 -6.98
CA GLU A 78 7.11 -8.45 -8.35
C GLU A 78 7.54 -7.11 -8.94
N ASP A 79 6.73 -6.06 -8.77
CA ASP A 79 7.03 -4.73 -9.32
C ASP A 79 8.35 -4.19 -8.76
N VAL A 80 8.60 -4.38 -7.46
CA VAL A 80 9.87 -3.96 -6.85
C VAL A 80 11.01 -4.89 -7.25
N ALA A 81 10.79 -6.20 -7.31
CA ALA A 81 11.80 -7.17 -7.74
C ALA A 81 12.26 -6.90 -9.18
N LYS A 82 11.34 -6.56 -10.08
CA LYS A 82 11.59 -6.27 -11.50
C LYS A 82 11.89 -4.80 -11.78
N LEU A 83 12.08 -3.98 -10.75
CA LEU A 83 12.35 -2.53 -10.86
C LEU A 83 11.31 -1.75 -11.69
N LYS A 84 10.07 -2.23 -11.70
CA LYS A 84 8.92 -1.48 -12.21
C LYS A 84 8.47 -0.41 -11.21
N SER A 85 8.72 -0.67 -9.92
CA SER A 85 8.55 0.28 -8.81
C SER A 85 9.80 0.30 -7.95
N GLU A 86 10.18 1.50 -7.50
CA GLU A 86 11.34 1.70 -6.63
C GLU A 86 11.04 1.28 -5.19
N ILE A 87 9.81 1.52 -4.75
CA ILE A 87 9.32 1.23 -3.40
C ILE A 87 8.00 0.48 -3.50
N GLY A 88 7.85 -0.57 -2.70
CA GLY A 88 6.58 -1.23 -2.45
C GLY A 88 6.11 -0.96 -1.02
N ILE A 89 4.79 -0.95 -0.79
CA ILE A 89 4.19 -0.83 0.54
C ILE A 89 3.17 -1.94 0.73
N LEU A 90 3.36 -2.73 1.78
CA LEU A 90 2.46 -3.82 2.15
C LEU A 90 2.47 -4.03 3.67
N TYR A 91 1.53 -4.84 4.16
CA TYR A 91 1.54 -5.25 5.55
C TYR A 91 1.92 -6.71 5.74
N THR A 92 2.37 -7.02 6.95
CA THR A 92 2.50 -8.37 7.48
C THR A 92 1.74 -8.49 8.80
N SER A 93 1.31 -9.71 9.12
CA SER A 93 0.66 -10.07 10.38
C SER A 93 1.16 -11.45 10.83
N SER A 94 0.72 -11.91 12.00
CA SER A 94 1.02 -13.25 12.50
C SER A 94 0.69 -14.37 11.49
N GLN A 95 -0.33 -14.17 10.65
CA GLN A 95 -0.83 -15.17 9.71
C GLN A 95 -0.04 -15.24 8.40
N ASN A 96 0.47 -14.12 7.89
CA ASN A 96 1.09 -14.05 6.56
C ASN A 96 2.60 -13.77 6.56
N GLU A 97 3.18 -13.33 7.69
CA GLU A 97 4.57 -12.89 7.77
C GLU A 97 5.56 -13.91 7.23
N THR A 98 5.41 -15.18 7.58
CA THR A 98 6.34 -16.24 7.16
C THR A 98 6.41 -16.35 5.63
N ILE A 99 5.27 -16.31 4.94
CA ILE A 99 5.20 -16.45 3.48
C ILE A 99 5.66 -15.15 2.80
N ILE A 100 5.18 -14.01 3.25
CA ILE A 100 5.56 -12.70 2.68
C ILE A 100 7.06 -12.46 2.84
N MET A 101 7.62 -12.68 4.04
CA MET A 101 9.06 -12.49 4.28
C MET A 101 9.93 -13.50 3.54
N LYS A 102 9.44 -14.72 3.26
CA LYS A 102 10.12 -15.67 2.38
C LYS A 102 10.21 -15.12 0.96
N LEU A 103 9.10 -14.65 0.40
CA LEU A 103 9.07 -14.08 -0.96
C LEU A 103 9.96 -12.83 -1.07
N ILE A 104 9.91 -11.93 -0.09
CA ILE A 104 10.76 -10.75 -0.03
C ILE A 104 12.23 -11.15 -0.10
N ARG A 105 12.65 -12.15 0.69
CA ARG A 105 14.04 -12.63 0.68
C ARG A 105 14.44 -13.32 -0.62
N GLN A 106 13.55 -14.13 -1.21
CA GLN A 106 13.79 -14.83 -2.47
C GLN A 106 13.96 -13.89 -3.67
N ASN A 107 13.39 -12.69 -3.57
CA ASN A 107 13.47 -11.66 -4.60
C ASN A 107 14.52 -10.58 -4.31
N ASP A 108 15.46 -10.81 -3.40
CA ASP A 108 16.51 -9.87 -2.98
C ASP A 108 15.98 -8.51 -2.53
N LEU A 109 14.81 -8.53 -1.88
CA LEU A 109 14.19 -7.35 -1.31
C LEU A 109 14.49 -7.24 0.19
N LYS A 110 14.41 -6.02 0.70
CA LYS A 110 14.49 -5.68 2.11
C LYS A 110 13.14 -5.12 2.56
N PHE A 111 12.62 -5.62 3.65
CA PHE A 111 11.46 -5.04 4.35
C PHE A 111 11.94 -4.10 5.45
N GLU A 112 11.35 -2.91 5.53
CA GLU A 112 11.56 -1.95 6.60
C GLU A 112 10.19 -1.56 7.17
N GLU A 113 9.98 -1.87 8.47
CA GLU A 113 8.74 -1.55 9.15
C GLU A 113 8.57 -0.02 9.24
N LEU A 114 7.40 0.45 8.84
CA LEU A 114 7.00 1.84 9.03
C LEU A 114 6.30 2.01 10.39
N PHE A 115 5.25 1.25 10.63
CA PHE A 115 4.51 1.27 11.89
C PHE A 115 3.70 0.00 12.10
N VAL A 116 3.28 -0.19 13.35
CA VAL A 116 2.33 -1.22 13.75
C VAL A 116 0.99 -0.55 14.03
N ALA A 117 -0.08 -1.10 13.48
CA ALA A 117 -1.44 -0.62 13.67
C ALA A 117 -2.35 -1.71 14.25
N LYS A 118 -3.28 -1.31 15.11
CA LYS A 118 -4.43 -2.15 15.46
C LYS A 118 -5.45 -2.11 14.33
N PRO A 119 -6.14 -3.22 14.03
CA PRO A 119 -7.17 -3.23 13.00
C PRO A 119 -8.31 -2.24 13.28
N HIS A 120 -8.77 -1.58 12.23
CA HIS A 120 -9.93 -0.71 12.24
C HIS A 120 -10.90 -1.14 11.15
N VAL A 121 -12.17 -0.97 11.43
CA VAL A 121 -13.26 -1.14 10.45
C VAL A 121 -13.51 0.18 9.76
N PHE A 122 -13.47 0.21 8.45
CA PHE A 122 -13.89 1.36 7.64
C PHE A 122 -15.34 1.18 7.23
N ILE A 123 -16.18 2.12 7.61
CA ILE A 123 -17.61 2.18 7.33
C ILE A 123 -18.01 3.59 6.88
N SER A 124 -19.19 3.70 6.30
CA SER A 124 -19.81 5.01 6.04
C SER A 124 -20.02 5.79 7.34
N SER A 125 -19.85 7.11 7.33
CA SER A 125 -20.20 7.97 8.47
C SER A 125 -21.70 7.96 8.80
N LYS A 126 -22.54 7.43 7.90
CA LYS A 126 -23.98 7.22 8.09
C LYS A 126 -24.36 5.78 8.41
N HIS A 127 -23.37 4.90 8.57
CA HIS A 127 -23.59 3.50 8.89
C HIS A 127 -24.32 3.35 10.23
N PRO A 128 -25.23 2.36 10.41
CA PRO A 128 -25.91 2.13 11.68
C PRO A 128 -24.99 1.97 12.90
N LEU A 129 -23.75 1.54 12.69
CA LEU A 129 -22.73 1.38 13.73
C LEU A 129 -21.82 2.62 13.91
N ALA A 130 -22.07 3.72 13.20
CA ALA A 130 -21.18 4.89 13.19
C ALA A 130 -21.03 5.55 14.57
N ASP A 131 -22.04 5.46 15.43
CA ASP A 131 -22.03 6.07 16.77
C ASP A 131 -21.31 5.22 17.83
N LYS A 132 -20.96 3.96 17.54
CA LYS A 132 -20.18 3.12 18.45
C LYS A 132 -18.73 3.60 18.52
N GLU A 133 -18.13 3.58 19.69
CA GLU A 133 -16.71 3.93 19.88
C GLU A 133 -15.77 2.88 19.29
N ALA A 134 -16.11 1.59 19.42
CA ALA A 134 -15.39 0.45 18.89
C ALA A 134 -16.36 -0.63 18.45
N LEU A 135 -15.92 -1.53 17.57
CA LEU A 135 -16.73 -2.59 16.99
C LEU A 135 -16.15 -3.98 17.34
N THR A 136 -17.05 -4.95 17.50
CA THR A 136 -16.70 -6.38 17.61
C THR A 136 -16.99 -7.09 16.29
N LEU A 137 -16.54 -8.35 16.15
CA LEU A 137 -16.85 -9.16 14.98
C LEU A 137 -18.35 -9.47 14.89
N GLU A 138 -19.02 -9.66 16.04
CA GLU A 138 -20.48 -9.91 16.12
C GLU A 138 -21.29 -8.72 15.60
N ASP A 139 -20.84 -7.50 15.85
CA ASP A 139 -21.49 -6.29 15.32
C ASP A 139 -21.53 -6.27 13.80
N LEU A 140 -20.59 -6.94 13.15
CA LEU A 140 -20.38 -6.90 11.71
C LEU A 140 -21.06 -8.03 10.93
N GLU A 141 -21.62 -9.05 11.60
CA GLU A 141 -22.15 -10.26 10.96
C GLU A 141 -23.26 -9.99 9.93
N GLU A 142 -24.10 -8.99 10.19
CA GLU A 142 -25.24 -8.64 9.32
C GLU A 142 -24.85 -7.76 8.12
N TYR A 143 -23.62 -7.23 8.08
CA TYR A 143 -23.18 -6.29 7.06
C TYR A 143 -22.27 -6.94 6.00
N PRO A 144 -22.32 -6.47 4.74
CA PRO A 144 -21.43 -6.97 3.69
C PRO A 144 -19.97 -6.66 3.97
N TYR A 145 -19.14 -7.69 3.96
CA TYR A 145 -17.69 -7.55 4.00
C TYR A 145 -17.14 -7.24 2.61
N LEU A 146 -16.38 -6.17 2.51
CA LEU A 146 -15.76 -5.70 1.28
C LEU A 146 -14.25 -5.93 1.36
N SER A 147 -13.68 -6.57 0.37
CA SER A 147 -12.25 -6.89 0.30
C SER A 147 -11.69 -6.69 -1.11
N PHE A 148 -10.36 -6.54 -1.20
CA PHE A 148 -9.68 -6.47 -2.48
C PHE A 148 -9.37 -7.87 -3.02
N GLU A 149 -9.69 -8.11 -4.30
CA GLU A 149 -9.33 -9.38 -4.94
C GLU A 149 -7.82 -9.46 -5.20
N GLN A 150 -7.26 -10.66 -5.07
CA GLN A 150 -5.83 -10.91 -5.24
C GLN A 150 -5.50 -11.69 -6.53
N GLY A 151 -6.40 -11.66 -7.53
CA GLY A 151 -6.19 -12.24 -8.85
C GLY A 151 -5.82 -13.73 -8.80
N ASP A 152 -4.79 -14.11 -9.55
CA ASP A 152 -4.31 -15.50 -9.64
C ASP A 152 -3.66 -15.98 -8.33
N TYR A 153 -3.18 -15.07 -7.49
CA TYR A 153 -2.60 -15.35 -6.17
C TYR A 153 -3.64 -15.22 -5.06
N ASN A 154 -4.80 -15.83 -5.25
CA ASN A 154 -5.97 -15.74 -4.37
C ASN A 154 -5.82 -16.58 -3.08
N SER A 155 -4.64 -16.60 -2.48
CA SER A 155 -4.42 -17.19 -1.16
C SER A 155 -4.63 -16.12 -0.08
N PHE A 156 -5.16 -16.52 1.07
CA PHE A 156 -5.36 -15.61 2.21
C PHE A 156 -4.05 -14.94 2.70
N TYR A 157 -2.89 -15.52 2.39
CA TYR A 157 -1.59 -14.91 2.70
C TYR A 157 -1.34 -13.60 1.96
N PHE A 158 -2.02 -13.38 0.83
CA PHE A 158 -1.88 -12.16 0.02
C PHE A 158 -3.03 -11.17 0.23
N SER A 159 -4.04 -11.52 1.03
CA SER A 159 -5.14 -10.59 1.32
C SER A 159 -4.63 -9.28 1.92
N GLU A 160 -5.25 -8.18 1.54
CA GLU A 160 -4.91 -6.86 2.09
C GLU A 160 -5.60 -6.58 3.42
N GLU A 161 -6.65 -7.33 3.71
CA GLU A 161 -7.40 -7.24 4.95
C GLU A 161 -6.93 -8.33 5.92
N ILE A 162 -6.66 -7.92 7.13
CA ILE A 162 -6.44 -8.85 8.23
C ILE A 162 -7.74 -9.61 8.54
N LEU A 163 -7.63 -10.81 9.10
CA LEU A 163 -8.79 -11.66 9.41
C LEU A 163 -9.58 -12.10 8.16
N SER A 164 -8.92 -12.17 7.00
CA SER A 164 -9.54 -12.57 5.73
C SER A 164 -9.99 -14.04 5.70
N THR A 165 -9.50 -14.86 6.64
CA THR A 165 -9.86 -16.29 6.77
C THR A 165 -11.16 -16.54 7.52
N LEU A 166 -11.74 -15.53 8.14
CA LEU A 166 -13.01 -15.66 8.83
C LEU A 166 -14.13 -15.94 7.83
N ASP A 167 -14.98 -16.91 8.15
CA ASP A 167 -16.18 -17.16 7.38
C ASP A 167 -17.19 -16.02 7.56
N ARG A 168 -17.72 -15.53 6.45
CA ARG A 168 -18.67 -14.41 6.41
C ARG A 168 -19.77 -14.70 5.42
N ASN A 169 -21.00 -14.46 5.82
CA ASN A 169 -22.17 -14.74 4.98
C ASN A 169 -22.26 -13.84 3.73
N LYS A 170 -21.75 -12.60 3.80
CA LYS A 170 -21.88 -11.60 2.73
C LYS A 170 -20.50 -11.08 2.37
N ASN A 171 -19.94 -11.55 1.26
CA ASN A 171 -18.62 -11.16 0.78
C ASN A 171 -18.72 -10.51 -0.60
N ILE A 172 -18.10 -9.35 -0.77
CA ILE A 172 -17.96 -8.66 -2.06
C ILE A 172 -16.48 -8.36 -2.28
N LYS A 173 -15.94 -8.80 -3.42
CA LYS A 173 -14.57 -8.50 -3.83
C LYS A 173 -14.54 -7.41 -4.88
N VAL A 174 -13.61 -6.48 -4.74
CA VAL A 174 -13.42 -5.35 -5.65
C VAL A 174 -11.95 -5.22 -6.05
N ARG A 175 -11.67 -4.35 -7.03
CA ARG A 175 -10.29 -4.11 -7.51
C ARG A 175 -9.74 -2.74 -7.13
N ASP A 176 -10.60 -1.82 -6.76
CA ASP A 176 -10.21 -0.43 -6.50
C ASP A 176 -10.92 0.16 -5.30
N ARG A 177 -10.26 1.13 -4.69
CA ARG A 177 -10.73 1.78 -3.47
C ARG A 177 -11.99 2.63 -3.68
N ALA A 178 -12.16 3.24 -4.84
CA ALA A 178 -13.35 4.06 -5.12
C ALA A 178 -14.60 3.19 -5.15
N THR A 179 -14.54 2.05 -5.84
CA THR A 179 -15.62 1.06 -5.84
C THR A 179 -15.89 0.52 -4.45
N LEU A 180 -14.85 0.21 -3.67
CA LEU A 180 -15.00 -0.28 -2.30
C LEU A 180 -15.75 0.74 -1.43
N PHE A 181 -15.35 2.00 -1.45
CA PHE A 181 -15.99 3.05 -0.64
C PHE A 181 -17.42 3.37 -1.11
N ASN A 182 -17.69 3.31 -2.41
CA ASN A 182 -19.06 3.47 -2.93
C ASN A 182 -19.98 2.33 -2.43
N LEU A 183 -19.48 1.10 -2.40
CA LEU A 183 -20.24 -0.04 -1.86
C LEU A 183 -20.39 0.05 -0.33
N ALA A 184 -19.37 0.52 0.38
CA ALA A 184 -19.47 0.77 1.82
C ALA A 184 -20.57 1.78 2.16
N VAL A 185 -20.72 2.84 1.34
CA VAL A 185 -21.79 3.83 1.51
C VAL A 185 -23.15 3.31 1.03
N GLY A 186 -23.19 2.60 -0.10
CA GLY A 186 -24.44 2.20 -0.74
C GLY A 186 -25.11 0.95 -0.15
N LEU A 187 -24.34 0.11 0.54
CA LEU A 187 -24.80 -1.18 1.08
C LEU A 187 -24.61 -1.32 2.59
N ASP A 188 -24.20 -0.24 3.28
CA ASP A 188 -23.75 -0.32 4.67
C ASP A 188 -22.68 -1.42 4.86
N GLY A 189 -21.77 -1.53 3.88
CA GLY A 189 -20.69 -2.50 3.90
C GLY A 189 -19.49 -2.01 4.72
N TYR A 190 -18.58 -2.94 5.03
CA TYR A 190 -17.38 -2.62 5.79
C TYR A 190 -16.15 -3.31 5.20
N THR A 191 -14.98 -2.72 5.45
CA THR A 191 -13.67 -3.36 5.25
C THR A 191 -12.80 -3.21 6.49
N VAL A 192 -11.73 -3.99 6.59
CA VAL A 192 -10.79 -3.94 7.73
C VAL A 192 -9.43 -3.47 7.23
N SER A 193 -8.86 -2.45 7.86
CA SER A 193 -7.57 -1.88 7.50
C SER A 193 -6.84 -1.29 8.72
N SER A 194 -5.76 -0.57 8.48
CA SER A 194 -4.86 -0.01 9.50
C SER A 194 -5.44 1.13 10.35
N GLY A 195 -6.62 1.64 10.03
CA GLY A 195 -7.19 2.83 10.68
C GLY A 195 -6.63 4.17 10.18
N VAL A 196 -5.59 4.15 9.36
CA VAL A 196 -5.00 5.38 8.82
C VAL A 196 -5.76 5.79 7.56
N ILE A 197 -6.62 6.80 7.71
CA ILE A 197 -7.36 7.39 6.60
C ILE A 197 -7.12 8.90 6.54
N SER A 198 -6.84 9.41 5.36
CA SER A 198 -6.70 10.85 5.14
C SER A 198 -8.08 11.48 4.91
N LYS A 199 -8.53 12.31 5.83
CA LYS A 199 -9.75 13.10 5.65
C LYS A 199 -9.62 14.10 4.49
N GLU A 200 -8.44 14.66 4.28
CA GLU A 200 -8.17 15.59 3.18
C GLU A 200 -8.42 14.95 1.80
N LEU A 201 -8.01 13.68 1.61
CA LEU A 201 -8.15 12.99 0.32
C LEU A 201 -9.46 12.21 0.20
N ASN A 202 -10.04 11.72 1.29
CA ASN A 202 -11.21 10.83 1.23
C ASN A 202 -12.50 11.49 1.74
N GLY A 203 -12.42 12.74 2.23
CA GLY A 203 -13.54 13.42 2.84
C GLY A 203 -13.98 12.80 4.17
N GLU A 204 -15.21 13.11 4.60
CA GLU A 204 -15.78 12.66 5.87
C GLU A 204 -16.80 11.52 5.72
N ASN A 205 -16.98 11.01 4.50
CA ASN A 205 -18.00 9.99 4.23
C ASN A 205 -17.59 8.59 4.74
N ILE A 206 -16.29 8.35 4.92
CA ILE A 206 -15.76 7.09 5.44
C ILE A 206 -15.03 7.38 6.76
N ILE A 207 -15.37 6.61 7.78
CA ILE A 207 -14.77 6.70 9.12
C ILE A 207 -14.15 5.37 9.52
N GLY A 208 -13.08 5.43 10.31
CA GLY A 208 -12.44 4.27 10.91
C GLY A 208 -12.92 4.09 12.36
N LYS A 209 -13.33 2.87 12.72
CA LYS A 209 -13.66 2.48 14.08
C LYS A 209 -12.71 1.38 14.54
N PRO A 210 -12.16 1.44 15.77
CA PRO A 210 -11.34 0.37 16.30
C PRO A 210 -12.10 -0.96 16.27
N LEU A 211 -11.42 -2.03 15.81
CA LEU A 211 -11.95 -3.39 15.88
C LEU A 211 -11.35 -4.08 17.11
N LEU A 212 -12.21 -4.59 17.98
CA LEU A 212 -11.82 -5.25 19.22
C LEU A 212 -11.37 -6.70 18.97
N VAL A 213 -10.14 -6.84 18.53
CA VAL A 213 -9.47 -8.13 18.28
C VAL A 213 -8.02 -8.08 18.77
N ASP A 214 -7.47 -9.25 19.14
CA ASP A 214 -6.07 -9.39 19.56
C ASP A 214 -5.19 -9.67 18.33
N GLU A 215 -5.18 -8.73 17.39
CA GLU A 215 -4.41 -8.81 16.15
C GLU A 215 -3.74 -7.47 15.87
N TYR A 216 -2.70 -7.50 15.03
CA TYR A 216 -2.00 -6.29 14.59
C TYR A 216 -1.53 -6.40 13.14
N MET A 217 -1.37 -5.27 12.51
CA MET A 217 -0.83 -5.11 11.16
C MET A 217 0.53 -4.40 11.24
N ARG A 218 1.58 -5.05 10.79
CA ARG A 218 2.91 -4.44 10.62
C ARG A 218 3.02 -3.90 9.20
N ILE A 219 2.82 -2.63 9.02
CA ILE A 219 2.92 -1.97 7.72
C ILE A 219 4.37 -1.57 7.48
N GLY A 220 4.87 -1.85 6.29
CA GLY A 220 6.24 -1.55 5.94
C GLY A 220 6.46 -1.33 4.46
N THR A 221 7.66 -0.88 4.15
CA THR A 221 8.15 -0.72 2.78
C THR A 221 9.02 -1.89 2.37
N ILE A 222 9.01 -2.21 1.09
CA ILE A 222 9.97 -3.11 0.46
C ILE A 222 10.75 -2.37 -0.62
N VAL A 223 12.05 -2.62 -0.67
CA VAL A 223 12.98 -2.05 -1.64
C VAL A 223 14.00 -3.11 -2.06
N ARG A 224 14.63 -2.95 -3.21
CA ARG A 224 15.77 -3.78 -3.62
C ARG A 224 16.96 -3.56 -2.68
N LYS A 225 17.66 -4.65 -2.29
CA LYS A 225 18.83 -4.56 -1.40
C LYS A 225 20.00 -3.82 -2.01
N ASP A 226 20.24 -4.06 -3.31
CA ASP A 226 21.46 -3.63 -4.00
C ASP A 226 21.25 -2.36 -4.83
N VAL A 227 20.09 -1.72 -4.71
CA VAL A 227 19.75 -0.51 -5.46
C VAL A 227 19.56 0.65 -4.50
N ALA A 228 20.30 1.72 -4.72
CA ALA A 228 20.14 2.95 -3.94
C ALA A 228 18.86 3.68 -4.35
N LEU A 229 18.13 4.20 -3.38
CA LEU A 229 16.96 5.03 -3.65
C LEU A 229 17.34 6.32 -4.36
N SER A 230 16.52 6.71 -5.34
CA SER A 230 16.56 8.02 -5.98
C SER A 230 16.30 9.15 -4.97
N ARG A 231 16.52 10.39 -5.38
CA ARG A 231 16.14 11.55 -4.54
C ARG A 231 14.64 11.58 -4.23
N TYR A 232 13.81 11.14 -5.18
CA TYR A 232 12.35 11.07 -5.01
C TYR A 232 11.98 9.96 -4.01
N GLY A 233 12.59 8.78 -4.15
CA GLY A 233 12.41 7.67 -3.21
C GLY A 233 12.80 8.03 -1.78
N LYS A 234 13.92 8.75 -1.59
CA LYS A 234 14.33 9.22 -0.25
C LYS A 234 13.32 10.17 0.37
N VAL A 235 12.83 11.15 -0.41
CA VAL A 235 11.80 12.10 0.07
C VAL A 235 10.49 11.38 0.34
N TYR A 236 10.12 10.40 -0.48
CA TYR A 236 8.93 9.58 -0.25
C TYR A 236 9.02 8.79 1.06
N MET A 237 10.17 8.17 1.33
CA MET A 237 10.41 7.46 2.60
C MET A 237 10.34 8.40 3.81
N GLU A 238 10.84 9.64 3.68
CA GLU A 238 10.69 10.67 4.72
C GLU A 238 9.22 11.06 4.94
N ALA A 239 8.46 11.27 3.86
CA ALA A 239 7.04 11.60 3.93
C ALA A 239 6.22 10.47 4.59
N LEU A 240 6.50 9.20 4.26
CA LEU A 240 5.88 8.05 4.91
C LEU A 240 6.16 8.00 6.42
N LYS A 241 7.39 8.32 6.85
CA LYS A 241 7.75 8.37 8.28
C LYS A 241 7.02 9.49 9.03
N ASN A 242 6.77 10.62 8.39
CA ASN A 242 6.02 11.72 8.98
C ASN A 242 4.54 11.39 9.20
N THR A 243 3.97 10.50 8.39
CA THR A 243 2.60 9.99 8.59
C THR A 243 2.46 9.24 9.92
N GLN A 244 3.55 8.63 10.45
CA GLN A 244 3.57 7.98 11.76
C GLN A 244 3.35 8.97 12.91
N ALA A 245 3.87 10.19 12.80
CA ALA A 245 3.73 11.21 13.86
C ALA A 245 2.26 11.62 14.03
N GLY A 246 1.46 11.60 12.94
CA GLY A 246 0.03 11.87 12.98
C GLY A 246 -0.80 10.72 13.58
N CYS A 247 -0.35 9.47 13.42
CA CYS A 247 -1.07 8.30 13.96
C CYS A 247 -0.92 8.15 15.47
N LYS A 248 0.20 8.58 16.06
CA LYS A 248 0.42 8.51 17.52
C LYS A 248 -0.45 9.50 18.31
N ASN A 249 -0.85 10.60 17.68
CA ASN A 249 -1.69 11.62 18.33
C ASN A 249 -3.20 11.30 18.30
N ASN A 250 -3.63 10.28 17.56
CA ASN A 250 -5.03 9.84 17.49
C ASN A 250 -5.30 8.59 18.35
N SER A 251 -4.31 8.12 19.12
CA SER A 251 -4.39 6.88 19.93
C SER A 251 -4.33 7.15 21.43
N GLU A 252 -4.37 8.44 21.85
CA GLU A 252 -4.61 8.92 23.22
C GLU A 252 -6.05 9.55 23.29
#